data_5b150edbd67518a7ab5a272851f6330f
#
_entry.id   5b150edbd67518a7ab5a272851f6330f
#
_cell.length_a   1.000
_cell.length_b   1.000
_cell.length_c   1.000
_cell.angle_alpha   90.00
_cell.angle_beta   90.00
_cell.angle_gamma   90.00
#
_symmetry.space_group_name_H-M   'P 1'
#
loop_
_entity.id
_entity.type
_entity.pdbx_description
1 polymer ?
#
loop_
_entity_poly.entity_id
_entity_poly.type
_entity_poly.pdbx_seq_one_letter_code
_entity_poly.pdbx_strand_id
1 'polypeptide(L)'
;MKNSPKFIGLSDSRLFHMRGVAYKSYNLAREAFNMKEDVARSLFLMGLMHDFAYAFVENQTEHEHEGGRILKLSGFNWAGAVFDHGDPDVDDWTDELLILNLADMTTSPDSKPIAIDKRLEDIEKRYDTDSVQATKARKLTKRIKEELTKRNLTIPNL
;
A
#
# COMPACT_ATOMS: atom_id res chain seq x y z
N MET A 1 -19.53 -26.79 -10.81
CA MET A 1 -18.07 -26.59 -10.58
C MET A 1 -17.84 -25.12 -10.35
N LYS A 2 -17.46 -24.72 -9.15
CA LYS A 2 -16.94 -23.35 -8.95
C LYS A 2 -15.62 -23.27 -9.72
N ASN A 3 -15.55 -22.40 -10.70
CA ASN A 3 -14.30 -22.16 -11.42
C ASN A 3 -13.22 -21.81 -10.39
N SER A 4 -12.17 -22.62 -10.32
CA SER A 4 -10.99 -22.25 -9.54
C SER A 4 -10.51 -20.89 -10.03
N PRO A 5 -10.14 -19.95 -9.14
CA PRO A 5 -9.62 -18.66 -9.56
C PRO A 5 -8.43 -18.89 -10.50
N LYS A 6 -8.49 -18.26 -11.66
CA LYS A 6 -7.42 -18.36 -12.65
C LYS A 6 -6.19 -17.66 -12.09
N PHE A 7 -5.11 -18.40 -11.92
CA PHE A 7 -3.82 -17.79 -11.57
C PHE A 7 -3.27 -17.04 -12.79
N ILE A 8 -3.13 -15.72 -12.67
CA ILE A 8 -2.64 -14.82 -13.73
C ILE A 8 -1.13 -14.61 -13.58
N GLY A 9 -0.62 -14.70 -12.35
CA GLY A 9 0.76 -14.39 -12.00
C GLY A 9 1.01 -12.91 -11.70
N LEU A 10 2.24 -12.62 -11.31
CA LEU A 10 2.71 -11.27 -11.02
C LEU A 10 3.84 -10.90 -11.98
N SER A 11 3.87 -9.67 -12.47
CA SER A 11 4.98 -9.16 -13.25
C SER A 11 6.21 -8.91 -12.38
N ASP A 12 7.40 -8.92 -12.97
CA ASP A 12 8.65 -8.58 -12.27
C ASP A 12 8.59 -7.16 -11.65
N SER A 13 8.02 -6.20 -12.40
CA SER A 13 7.82 -4.84 -11.90
C SER A 13 6.95 -4.82 -10.64
N ARG A 14 5.87 -5.62 -10.60
CA ARG A 14 5.02 -5.73 -9.41
C ARG A 14 5.77 -6.35 -8.23
N LEU A 15 6.52 -7.41 -8.47
CA LEU A 15 7.35 -8.04 -7.44
C LEU A 15 8.43 -7.10 -6.88
N PHE A 16 9.08 -6.32 -7.75
CA PHE A 16 10.05 -5.30 -7.30
C PHE A 16 9.37 -4.22 -6.46
N HIS A 17 8.21 -3.71 -6.89
CA HIS A 17 7.45 -2.75 -6.13
C HIS A 17 7.06 -3.29 -4.75
N MET A 18 6.46 -4.48 -4.68
CA MET A 18 6.07 -5.13 -3.41
C MET A 18 7.27 -5.28 -2.46
N ARG A 19 8.43 -5.66 -2.97
CA ARG A 19 9.66 -5.72 -2.18
C ARG A 19 10.08 -4.34 -1.65
N GLY A 20 10.02 -3.32 -2.47
CA GLY A 20 10.33 -1.94 -2.05
C GLY A 20 9.39 -1.45 -0.96
N VAL A 21 8.08 -1.68 -1.12
CA VAL A 21 7.06 -1.36 -0.11
C VAL A 21 7.31 -2.12 1.20
N ALA A 22 7.73 -3.39 1.14
CA ALA A 22 8.06 -4.18 2.33
C ALA A 22 9.21 -3.55 3.14
N TYR A 23 10.33 -3.21 2.50
CA TYR A 23 11.46 -2.55 3.16
C TYR A 23 11.07 -1.17 3.70
N LYS A 24 10.32 -0.39 2.94
CA LYS A 24 9.84 0.92 3.37
C LYS A 24 8.92 0.82 4.57
N SER A 25 8.00 -0.14 4.60
CA SER A 25 7.10 -0.38 5.74
C SER A 25 7.88 -0.73 7.00
N TYR A 26 8.89 -1.60 6.90
CA TYR A 26 9.78 -1.93 8.01
C TYR A 26 10.52 -0.69 8.54
N ASN A 27 11.15 0.09 7.65
CA ASN A 27 11.91 1.26 8.05
C ASN A 27 11.02 2.34 8.69
N LEU A 28 9.86 2.62 8.11
CA LEU A 28 8.88 3.55 8.70
C LEU A 28 8.45 3.09 10.10
N ALA A 29 8.13 1.82 10.27
CA ALA A 29 7.75 1.26 11.57
C ALA A 29 8.84 1.47 12.63
N ARG A 30 10.12 1.25 12.27
CA ARG A 30 11.26 1.40 13.19
C ARG A 30 11.63 2.86 13.45
N GLU A 31 11.75 3.65 12.39
CA GLU A 31 12.39 4.97 12.47
C GLU A 31 11.40 6.10 12.76
N ALA A 32 10.19 6.03 12.18
CA ALA A 32 9.18 7.07 12.35
C ALA A 32 8.15 6.75 13.43
N PHE A 33 7.69 5.48 13.50
CA PHE A 33 6.66 5.05 14.45
C PHE A 33 7.22 4.42 15.72
N ASN A 34 8.54 4.24 15.82
CA ASN A 34 9.23 3.66 16.98
C ASN A 34 8.65 2.31 17.45
N MET A 35 8.17 1.50 16.51
CA MET A 35 7.60 0.19 16.78
C MET A 35 8.70 -0.83 17.14
N LYS A 36 8.33 -1.88 17.89
CA LYS A 36 9.22 -2.98 18.23
C LYS A 36 9.66 -3.75 16.98
N GLU A 37 10.81 -4.40 17.06
CA GLU A 37 11.42 -5.15 15.95
C GLU A 37 10.51 -6.25 15.39
N ASP A 38 9.85 -7.03 16.26
CA ASP A 38 8.92 -8.09 15.88
C ASP A 38 7.70 -7.55 15.11
N VAL A 39 7.16 -6.40 15.56
CA VAL A 39 6.07 -5.70 14.87
C VAL A 39 6.56 -5.20 13.51
N ALA A 40 7.71 -4.53 13.45
CA ALA A 40 8.26 -4.02 12.19
C ALA A 40 8.50 -5.14 11.15
N ARG A 41 8.97 -6.32 11.60
CA ARG A 41 9.12 -7.51 10.73
C ARG A 41 7.77 -7.99 10.20
N SER A 42 6.72 -7.95 11.00
CA SER A 42 5.38 -8.30 10.52
C SER A 42 4.83 -7.27 9.54
N LEU A 43 5.18 -5.99 9.69
CA LEU A 43 4.85 -4.94 8.73
C LEU A 43 5.66 -5.04 7.43
N PHE A 44 6.87 -5.58 7.48
CA PHE A 44 7.58 -5.99 6.26
C PHE A 44 6.75 -7.01 5.46
N LEU A 45 6.22 -8.03 6.12
CA LEU A 45 5.35 -9.02 5.46
C LEU A 45 4.05 -8.38 4.92
N MET A 46 3.45 -7.45 5.66
CA MET A 46 2.29 -6.69 5.19
C MET A 46 2.60 -5.97 3.88
N GLY A 47 3.70 -5.22 3.83
CA GLY A 47 4.14 -4.52 2.62
C GLY A 47 4.47 -5.47 1.47
N LEU A 48 5.06 -6.64 1.76
CA LEU A 48 5.35 -7.65 0.75
C LEU A 48 4.07 -8.25 0.15
N MET A 49 3.01 -8.36 0.94
CA MET A 49 1.77 -9.03 0.55
C MET A 49 0.66 -8.06 0.08
N HIS A 50 0.87 -6.73 0.14
CA HIS A 50 -0.23 -5.79 -0.10
C HIS A 50 -0.87 -5.93 -1.49
N ASP A 51 -0.08 -6.24 -2.49
CA ASP A 51 -0.47 -6.34 -3.91
C ASP A 51 -0.53 -7.78 -4.46
N PHE A 52 -0.33 -8.81 -3.62
CA PHE A 52 -0.22 -10.19 -4.12
C PHE A 52 -1.47 -10.69 -4.86
N ALA A 53 -2.64 -10.13 -4.53
CA ALA A 53 -3.91 -10.53 -5.14
C ALA A 53 -4.03 -10.15 -6.63
N TYR A 54 -3.17 -9.28 -7.15
CA TYR A 54 -3.06 -9.08 -8.60
C TYR A 54 -2.80 -10.39 -9.37
N ALA A 55 -2.23 -11.40 -8.69
CA ALA A 55 -2.04 -12.72 -9.29
C ALA A 55 -3.35 -13.49 -9.56
N PHE A 56 -4.47 -13.06 -8.97
CA PHE A 56 -5.74 -13.80 -8.97
C PHE A 56 -6.93 -13.00 -9.49
N VAL A 57 -6.85 -11.67 -9.55
CA VAL A 57 -7.96 -10.81 -9.96
C VAL A 57 -7.76 -10.27 -11.37
N GLU A 58 -8.80 -10.37 -12.20
CA GLU A 58 -8.81 -9.77 -13.54
C GLU A 58 -9.09 -8.26 -13.47
N ASN A 59 -9.94 -7.84 -12.54
CA ASN A 59 -10.23 -6.45 -12.27
C ASN A 59 -9.24 -5.87 -11.25
N GLN A 60 -8.35 -5.02 -11.69
CA GLN A 60 -7.28 -4.44 -10.86
C GLN A 60 -7.81 -3.60 -9.68
N THR A 61 -9.06 -3.12 -9.72
CA THR A 61 -9.67 -2.36 -8.63
C THR A 61 -10.16 -3.21 -7.46
N GLU A 62 -10.02 -4.53 -7.53
CA GLU A 62 -10.47 -5.50 -6.51
C GLU A 62 -9.31 -6.14 -5.76
N HIS A 63 -8.05 -5.84 -6.12
CA HIS A 63 -6.91 -6.55 -5.55
C HIS A 63 -6.75 -6.31 -4.04
N GLU A 64 -7.04 -5.11 -3.55
CA GLU A 64 -6.95 -4.75 -2.13
C GLU A 64 -7.91 -5.61 -1.30
N HIS A 65 -9.17 -5.61 -1.70
CA HIS A 65 -10.24 -6.33 -1.00
C HIS A 65 -10.02 -7.84 -1.05
N GLU A 66 -9.68 -8.39 -2.20
CA GLU A 66 -9.42 -9.82 -2.33
C GLU A 66 -8.16 -10.23 -1.56
N GLY A 67 -7.10 -9.44 -1.61
CA GLY A 67 -5.89 -9.65 -0.84
C GLY A 67 -6.15 -9.64 0.67
N GLY A 68 -6.84 -8.62 1.16
CA GLY A 68 -7.22 -8.53 2.56
C GLY A 68 -8.10 -9.68 3.02
N ARG A 69 -9.07 -10.10 2.19
CA ARG A 69 -9.94 -11.25 2.47
C ARG A 69 -9.16 -12.56 2.62
N ILE A 70 -8.25 -12.85 1.69
CA ILE A 70 -7.41 -14.05 1.73
C ILE A 70 -6.50 -14.04 2.95
N LEU A 71 -5.85 -12.92 3.24
CA LEU A 71 -4.96 -12.78 4.40
C LEU A 71 -5.73 -12.92 5.72
N LYS A 72 -6.97 -12.42 5.80
CA LYS A 72 -7.84 -12.60 6.95
C LYS A 72 -8.17 -14.07 7.19
N LEU A 73 -8.48 -14.82 6.14
CA LEU A 73 -8.73 -16.26 6.22
C LEU A 73 -7.48 -17.05 6.67
N SER A 74 -6.30 -16.53 6.35
CA SER A 74 -5.01 -17.11 6.78
C SER A 74 -4.59 -16.72 8.20
N GLY A 75 -5.38 -15.90 8.90
CA GLY A 75 -5.06 -15.43 10.25
C GLY A 75 -3.97 -14.34 10.30
N PHE A 76 -3.71 -13.63 9.19
CA PHE A 76 -2.71 -12.57 9.17
C PHE A 76 -3.22 -11.31 9.90
N ASN A 77 -2.45 -10.83 10.87
CA ASN A 77 -2.88 -9.74 11.75
C ASN A 77 -3.18 -8.42 11.02
N TRP A 78 -2.46 -8.14 9.94
CA TRP A 78 -2.56 -6.87 9.20
C TRP A 78 -3.44 -6.97 7.95
N ALA A 79 -4.29 -7.99 7.88
CA ALA A 79 -5.20 -8.21 6.76
C ALA A 79 -6.16 -7.02 6.54
N GLY A 80 -6.58 -6.34 7.61
CA GLY A 80 -7.40 -5.13 7.53
C GLY A 80 -6.68 -3.99 6.82
N ALA A 81 -5.42 -3.75 7.14
CA ALA A 81 -4.62 -2.72 6.47
C ALA A 81 -4.45 -3.02 4.97
N VAL A 82 -4.26 -4.29 4.59
CA VAL A 82 -4.21 -4.68 3.18
C VAL A 82 -5.57 -4.53 2.50
N PHE A 83 -6.67 -4.83 3.19
CA PHE A 83 -8.02 -4.65 2.65
C PHE A 83 -8.34 -3.18 2.35
N ASP A 84 -7.92 -2.27 3.24
CA ASP A 84 -8.26 -0.85 3.21
C ASP A 84 -7.20 0.01 2.49
N HIS A 85 -6.04 -0.56 2.09
CA HIS A 85 -4.99 0.25 1.49
C HIS A 85 -5.44 0.88 0.16
N GLY A 86 -4.95 2.06 -0.09
CA GLY A 86 -5.35 2.84 -1.27
C GLY A 86 -6.73 3.48 -1.16
N ASP A 87 -7.51 3.23 -0.11
CA ASP A 87 -8.81 3.88 0.10
C ASP A 87 -8.66 5.12 1.02
N PRO A 88 -8.85 6.35 0.48
CA PRO A 88 -8.76 7.58 1.27
C PRO A 88 -9.97 7.80 2.17
N ASP A 89 -11.10 7.14 1.91
CA ASP A 89 -12.39 7.40 2.55
C ASP A 89 -12.64 6.47 3.75
N VAL A 90 -11.66 5.64 4.15
CA VAL A 90 -11.70 4.86 5.40
C VAL A 90 -11.73 5.81 6.61
N ASP A 91 -12.69 5.61 7.51
CA ASP A 91 -12.93 6.54 8.64
C ASP A 91 -11.73 6.59 9.59
N ASP A 92 -11.36 5.46 10.16
CA ASP A 92 -10.31 5.37 11.18
C ASP A 92 -9.04 4.72 10.61
N TRP A 93 -8.00 5.54 10.41
CA TRP A 93 -6.71 5.04 9.97
C TRP A 93 -5.87 4.56 11.16
N THR A 94 -5.56 3.27 11.17
CA THR A 94 -4.56 2.70 12.06
C THR A 94 -3.15 3.11 11.63
N ASP A 95 -2.16 2.94 12.52
CA ASP A 95 -0.76 3.21 12.19
C ASP A 95 -0.26 2.29 11.08
N GLU A 96 -0.71 1.04 11.07
CA GLU A 96 -0.35 0.04 10.05
C GLU A 96 -0.90 0.44 8.67
N LEU A 97 -2.14 0.92 8.59
CA LEU A 97 -2.73 1.42 7.34
C LEU A 97 -1.99 2.66 6.84
N LEU A 98 -1.65 3.59 7.74
CA LEU A 98 -0.85 4.77 7.38
C LEU A 98 0.54 4.37 6.87
N ILE A 99 1.23 3.46 7.56
CA ILE A 99 2.54 2.95 7.13
C ILE A 99 2.45 2.31 5.75
N LEU A 100 1.44 1.46 5.51
CA LEU A 100 1.29 0.79 4.22
C LEU A 100 1.02 1.78 3.09
N ASN A 101 0.05 2.69 3.25
CA ASN A 101 -0.26 3.70 2.25
C ASN A 101 0.92 4.65 1.98
N LEU A 102 1.64 5.05 3.03
CA LEU A 102 2.82 5.89 2.91
C LEU A 102 3.96 5.15 2.20
N ALA A 103 4.21 3.89 2.53
CA ALA A 103 5.22 3.07 1.90
C ALA A 103 4.91 2.85 0.41
N ASP A 104 3.68 2.52 0.06
CA ASP A 104 3.23 2.33 -1.31
C ASP A 104 3.36 3.62 -2.14
N MET A 105 2.86 4.74 -1.63
CA MET A 105 2.90 6.03 -2.30
C MET A 105 4.30 6.69 -2.34
N THR A 106 5.28 6.14 -1.64
CA THR A 106 6.68 6.62 -1.67
C THR A 106 7.66 5.58 -2.22
N THR A 107 7.15 4.56 -2.91
CA THR A 107 7.93 3.54 -3.60
C THR A 107 7.54 3.50 -5.08
N SER A 108 8.52 3.64 -5.97
CA SER A 108 8.30 3.55 -7.42
C SER A 108 8.08 2.10 -7.89
N PRO A 109 7.58 1.88 -9.12
CA PRO A 109 7.44 0.53 -9.69
C PRO A 109 8.75 -0.29 -9.76
N ASP A 110 9.90 0.39 -9.81
CA ASP A 110 11.23 -0.24 -9.82
C ASP A 110 11.88 -0.31 -8.43
N SER A 111 11.08 -0.23 -7.36
CA SER A 111 11.50 -0.39 -5.96
C SER A 111 12.36 0.74 -5.40
N LYS A 112 12.39 1.91 -6.05
CA LYS A 112 13.16 3.05 -5.57
C LYS A 112 12.33 4.00 -4.73
N PRO A 113 12.94 4.70 -3.76
CA PRO A 113 12.27 5.79 -3.07
C PRO A 113 11.85 6.89 -4.06
N ILE A 114 10.65 7.40 -3.89
CA ILE A 114 10.10 8.52 -4.66
C ILE A 114 9.33 9.44 -3.71
N ALA A 115 9.42 10.76 -3.92
CA ALA A 115 8.59 11.71 -3.18
C ALA A 115 7.10 11.50 -3.51
N ILE A 116 6.23 11.65 -2.52
CA ILE A 116 4.80 11.37 -2.67
C ILE A 116 4.15 12.21 -3.78
N ASP A 117 4.54 13.48 -3.92
CA ASP A 117 4.01 14.35 -4.97
C ASP A 117 4.50 13.93 -6.36
N LYS A 118 5.72 13.41 -6.48
CA LYS A 118 6.23 12.82 -7.72
C LYS A 118 5.49 11.53 -8.08
N ARG A 119 5.19 10.71 -7.10
CA ARG A 119 4.36 9.51 -7.30
C ARG A 119 2.97 9.87 -7.80
N LEU A 120 2.36 10.92 -7.24
CA LEU A 120 1.08 11.42 -7.69
C LEU A 120 1.14 11.91 -9.14
N GLU A 121 2.16 12.71 -9.52
CA GLU A 121 2.39 13.15 -10.90
C GLU A 121 2.49 11.95 -11.88
N ASP A 122 3.19 10.88 -11.48
CA ASP A 122 3.34 9.67 -12.32
C ASP A 122 2.00 8.95 -12.52
N ILE A 123 1.17 8.89 -11.47
CA ILE A 123 -0.17 8.31 -11.56
C ILE A 123 -1.06 9.15 -12.48
N GLU A 124 -1.07 10.47 -12.33
CA GLU A 124 -1.85 11.39 -13.16
C GLU A 124 -1.46 11.32 -14.64
N LYS A 125 -0.16 11.18 -14.94
CA LYS A 125 0.32 11.00 -16.32
C LYS A 125 -0.12 9.66 -16.92
N ARG A 126 -0.21 8.61 -16.10
CA ARG A 126 -0.57 7.26 -16.55
C ARG A 126 -2.05 7.08 -16.81
N TYR A 127 -2.91 7.68 -15.98
CA TYR A 127 -4.35 7.41 -15.97
C TYR A 127 -5.20 8.59 -16.45
N ASP A 128 -4.59 9.71 -16.88
CA ASP A 128 -5.25 10.99 -17.08
C ASP A 128 -5.67 11.69 -15.78
N THR A 129 -5.54 13.01 -15.78
CA THR A 129 -5.76 13.85 -14.58
C THR A 129 -7.19 13.79 -14.05
N ASP A 130 -8.18 13.59 -14.93
CA ASP A 130 -9.60 13.54 -14.57
C ASP A 130 -10.10 12.10 -14.30
N SER A 131 -9.21 11.11 -14.34
CA SER A 131 -9.58 9.73 -14.07
C SER A 131 -9.96 9.49 -12.61
N VAL A 132 -10.75 8.44 -12.38
CA VAL A 132 -11.09 7.97 -11.02
C VAL A 132 -9.82 7.63 -10.23
N GLN A 133 -8.84 6.99 -10.88
CA GLN A 133 -7.56 6.61 -10.29
C GLN A 133 -6.75 7.84 -9.84
N ALA A 134 -6.63 8.86 -10.69
CA ALA A 134 -5.93 10.10 -10.34
C ALA A 134 -6.65 10.87 -9.22
N THR A 135 -7.98 10.92 -9.25
CA THR A 135 -8.79 11.54 -8.19
C THR A 135 -8.61 10.82 -6.85
N LYS A 136 -8.64 9.48 -6.86
CA LYS A 136 -8.40 8.66 -5.67
C LYS A 136 -6.98 8.87 -5.13
N ALA A 137 -5.97 8.91 -5.99
CA ALA A 137 -4.58 9.15 -5.61
C ALA A 137 -4.36 10.54 -4.97
N ARG A 138 -5.01 11.59 -5.50
CA ARG A 138 -4.96 12.94 -4.88
C ARG A 138 -5.55 12.95 -3.48
N LYS A 139 -6.74 12.35 -3.30
CA LYS A 139 -7.38 12.22 -1.99
C LYS A 139 -6.50 11.44 -1.01
N LEU A 140 -5.92 10.32 -1.48
CA LEU A 140 -5.04 9.48 -0.67
C LEU A 140 -3.79 10.25 -0.23
N THR A 141 -3.12 10.96 -1.14
CA THR A 141 -1.96 11.80 -0.85
C THR A 141 -2.29 12.85 0.21
N LYS A 142 -3.43 13.53 0.06
CA LYS A 142 -3.91 14.52 1.04
C LYS A 142 -4.14 13.87 2.40
N ARG A 143 -4.85 12.74 2.43
CA ARG A 143 -5.16 12.01 3.67
C ARG A 143 -3.90 11.55 4.40
N ILE A 144 -2.91 11.01 3.69
CA ILE A 144 -1.62 10.64 4.27
C ILE A 144 -0.97 11.84 4.98
N LYS A 145 -0.90 13.00 4.32
CA LYS A 145 -0.32 14.21 4.91
C LYS A 145 -1.07 14.68 6.16
N GLU A 146 -2.41 14.60 6.14
CA GLU A 146 -3.26 14.91 7.29
C GLU A 146 -3.02 13.95 8.47
N GLU A 147 -2.94 12.65 8.20
CA GLU A 147 -2.71 11.63 9.24
C GLU A 147 -1.32 11.72 9.85
N LEU A 148 -0.29 12.07 9.08
CA LEU A 148 1.05 12.38 9.59
C LEU A 148 1.01 13.61 10.52
N THR A 149 0.32 14.67 10.11
CA THR A 149 0.17 15.89 10.92
C THR A 149 -0.55 15.60 12.23
N LYS A 150 -1.65 14.84 12.22
CA LYS A 150 -2.38 14.44 13.44
C LYS A 150 -1.49 13.69 14.46
N ARG A 151 -0.53 12.91 13.96
CA ARG A 151 0.40 12.13 14.79
C ARG A 151 1.70 12.87 15.12
N ASN A 152 1.86 14.12 14.69
CA ASN A 152 3.10 14.90 14.81
C ASN A 152 4.32 14.18 14.22
N LEU A 153 4.13 13.46 13.11
CA LEU A 153 5.19 12.73 12.42
C LEU A 153 5.74 13.55 11.26
N THR A 154 7.06 13.60 11.16
CA THR A 154 7.78 14.20 10.02
C THR A 154 8.55 13.09 9.30
N ILE A 155 8.26 12.93 8.00
CA ILE A 155 8.94 11.96 7.16
C ILE A 155 9.90 12.71 6.24
N PRO A 156 11.22 12.42 6.30
CA PRO A 156 12.19 13.04 5.41
C PRO A 156 11.87 12.73 3.94
N ASN A 157 11.95 13.75 3.08
CA ASN A 157 11.72 13.62 1.63
C ASN A 157 10.36 13.04 1.23
N LEU A 158 9.33 13.37 1.99
CA LEU A 158 7.95 13.01 1.70
C LEU A 158 7.45 13.57 0.36
#